data_173196179ab29ec80b538aa72442e7b9
#
_entry.id   173196179ab29ec80b538aa72442e7b9
#
_cell.length_a   1.000
_cell.length_b   1.000
_cell.length_c   1.000
_cell.angle_alpha   90.00
_cell.angle_beta   90.00
_cell.angle_gamma   90.00
#
_symmetry.space_group_name_H-M   'P 1'
#
loop_
_entity.id
_entity.type
_entity.pdbx_description
1 polymer ?
#
loop_
_entity_poly.entity_id
_entity_poly.type
_entity_poly.pdbx_seq_one_letter_code
_entity_poly.pdbx_strand_id
1 'polypeptide(L)'
;MKRRLATVALTLPLLAFGPQERTDLTHWAFVVGISDYIHFDDTEGGDLPGAEHDARRIRDVLVMRGGFPESNVRMLLNQDATKAAIEEGITGWLVQNARPGDNVVIFYAGHGSQMWDEDGDEDDGLDETLAPADVMASTTEFDISDDQFNDWLGMLPTDNVIVVLDNCNSGTGTRDVTPFSKGRLLARDMNDVERPAGVTRRALPGQEEDATGFDSEETRVLELAAAQPFQVAVDAFFPAVEGREAFHGGAFTTFLVQQMWKAPEDASYEDVFEDAYEALKRNRFQQDPYISEDISLKDLPLFFLEGETAGRGDMALPVTSAGRDVAELGAGLALGITPGSIFESESGARMVVSSVSQRATNVNVVSGSVSEGDQARLVSYVYAASPLLVNVAAVETGLSDALTSAIGATNSIRLVQRDDSFSHLIVRRRGDELRVIGSDGFARHEGIAATDAAMTDLATILLKESAAKTLGDMENPAQTFGFDVQLLGDKTSFGLGEEIRFFIESDRDGYLTLVDLGTDGTVAMLLPNADDPSMMIRAGQRLEYPGDDLVFQAQEPAGGGMVRAFITSEPLDIEMASASDVYRFGGAEFAAEITEALKRVAGLEGGAVRLNSWGTTSVVYEITN
;
A
#
# COMPACT_ATOMS: atom_id res chain seq x y z
N MET A 1 91.06 4.19 -26.96
CA MET A 1 89.89 3.32 -26.73
C MET A 1 89.07 3.88 -25.58
N LYS A 2 87.98 4.58 -25.83
CA LYS A 2 87.04 5.14 -24.81
C LYS A 2 85.80 4.27 -24.85
N ARG A 3 85.56 3.50 -23.72
CA ARG A 3 84.33 2.76 -23.54
C ARG A 3 83.26 3.72 -23.08
N ARG A 4 82.13 3.75 -23.78
CA ARG A 4 80.88 4.44 -23.38
C ARG A 4 80.07 3.45 -22.56
N LEU A 5 79.70 3.79 -21.31
CA LEU A 5 78.68 3.14 -20.56
C LEU A 5 77.31 3.65 -21.01
N ALA A 6 76.42 2.75 -21.40
CA ALA A 6 75.05 3.03 -21.68
C ALA A 6 74.21 2.71 -20.40
N THR A 7 73.64 3.76 -19.84
CA THR A 7 72.65 3.60 -18.70
C THR A 7 71.31 3.28 -19.33
N VAL A 8 70.78 2.09 -19.07
CA VAL A 8 69.39 1.69 -19.39
C VAL A 8 68.52 2.09 -18.22
N ALA A 9 67.70 3.09 -18.43
CA ALA A 9 66.64 3.44 -17.47
C ALA A 9 65.45 2.48 -17.66
N LEU A 10 65.20 1.61 -16.69
CA LEU A 10 64.01 0.77 -16.62
C LEU A 10 62.84 1.66 -16.08
N THR A 11 61.94 2.10 -16.95
CA THR A 11 60.67 2.67 -16.55
C THR A 11 59.69 1.53 -16.32
N LEU A 12 59.39 1.22 -15.05
CA LEU A 12 58.20 0.41 -14.67
C LEU A 12 56.93 1.25 -14.94
N PRO A 13 55.95 0.72 -15.67
CA PRO A 13 54.64 1.36 -15.73
C PRO A 13 53.98 1.24 -14.35
N LEU A 14 53.66 2.38 -13.73
CA LEU A 14 52.72 2.46 -12.65
C LEU A 14 51.35 2.04 -13.22
N LEU A 15 50.94 0.79 -12.98
CA LEU A 15 49.55 0.38 -13.15
C LEU A 15 48.77 1.09 -12.04
N ALA A 16 48.06 2.15 -12.39
CA ALA A 16 47.03 2.69 -11.57
C ALA A 16 45.90 1.63 -11.50
N PHE A 17 45.85 0.88 -10.43
CA PHE A 17 44.64 0.15 -10.07
C PHE A 17 43.60 1.21 -9.71
N GLY A 18 42.70 1.50 -10.65
CA GLY A 18 41.43 2.10 -10.27
C GLY A 18 40.70 1.18 -9.30
N PRO A 19 39.80 1.68 -8.49
CA PRO A 19 38.99 0.81 -7.64
C PRO A 19 38.34 -0.24 -8.56
N GLN A 20 38.63 -1.51 -8.28
CA GLN A 20 38.02 -2.64 -8.98
C GLN A 20 36.59 -2.67 -8.46
N GLU A 21 35.61 -2.39 -9.30
CA GLU A 21 34.20 -2.55 -8.97
C GLU A 21 33.99 -3.99 -8.46
N ARG A 22 33.46 -4.12 -7.26
CA ARG A 22 33.11 -5.42 -6.69
C ARG A 22 31.96 -6.00 -7.49
N THR A 23 32.09 -7.25 -7.92
CA THR A 23 31.05 -8.04 -8.59
C THR A 23 30.26 -8.93 -7.63
N ASP A 24 30.60 -8.92 -6.34
CA ASP A 24 30.02 -9.74 -5.27
C ASP A 24 29.34 -8.85 -4.21
N LEU A 25 28.33 -8.07 -4.64
CA LEU A 25 27.51 -7.27 -3.74
C LEU A 25 26.66 -8.19 -2.84
N THR A 26 26.50 -7.79 -1.59
CA THR A 26 25.76 -8.55 -0.60
C THR A 26 24.55 -7.74 -0.13
N HIS A 27 23.45 -8.44 0.17
CA HIS A 27 22.23 -7.83 0.69
C HIS A 27 22.14 -8.04 2.20
N TRP A 28 21.81 -6.99 2.94
CA TRP A 28 21.63 -6.96 4.38
C TRP A 28 20.28 -6.37 4.72
N ALA A 29 19.61 -6.90 5.73
CA ALA A 29 18.36 -6.32 6.21
C ALA A 29 18.29 -6.29 7.74
N PHE A 30 17.83 -5.16 8.28
CA PHE A 30 17.51 -5.00 9.69
C PHE A 30 16.02 -4.68 9.83
N VAL A 31 15.28 -5.56 10.49
CA VAL A 31 13.81 -5.55 10.48
C VAL A 31 13.30 -5.46 11.92
N VAL A 32 12.52 -4.45 12.21
CA VAL A 32 11.93 -4.20 13.54
C VAL A 32 10.41 -4.25 13.46
N GLY A 33 9.76 -4.97 14.38
CA GLY A 33 8.29 -5.01 14.49
C GLY A 33 7.85 -5.08 15.94
N ILE A 34 7.14 -4.07 16.43
CA ILE A 34 6.76 -3.92 17.83
C ILE A 34 5.26 -3.94 17.98
N SER A 35 4.73 -5.08 18.37
CA SER A 35 3.31 -5.28 18.71
C SER A 35 3.04 -5.18 20.20
N ASP A 36 4.02 -5.49 21.05
CA ASP A 36 3.90 -5.59 22.51
C ASP A 36 4.98 -4.71 23.17
N TYR A 37 4.53 -3.67 23.89
CA TYR A 37 5.36 -2.66 24.53
C TYR A 37 5.57 -2.97 26.03
N ILE A 38 6.78 -2.81 26.54
CA ILE A 38 7.16 -3.23 27.92
C ILE A 38 6.38 -2.46 29.00
N HIS A 39 6.08 -1.18 28.75
CA HIS A 39 5.50 -0.28 29.77
C HIS A 39 4.07 0.16 29.47
N PHE A 40 3.45 -0.40 28.44
CA PHE A 40 2.05 -0.13 28.08
C PHE A 40 1.30 -1.45 27.99
N ASP A 41 0.01 -1.44 28.32
CA ASP A 41 -0.88 -2.58 28.14
C ASP A 41 -1.99 -2.28 27.11
N ASP A 42 -2.78 -3.29 26.79
CA ASP A 42 -3.90 -3.19 25.86
C ASP A 42 -4.90 -2.08 26.21
N THR A 43 -5.03 -1.75 27.49
CA THR A 43 -6.00 -0.75 27.98
C THR A 43 -5.49 0.68 27.78
N GLU A 44 -4.18 0.86 27.67
CA GLU A 44 -3.51 2.14 27.44
C GLU A 44 -3.24 2.42 25.96
N GLY A 45 -3.62 1.47 25.07
CA GLY A 45 -3.49 1.63 23.62
C GLY A 45 -2.08 1.38 23.07
N GLY A 46 -1.18 0.80 23.90
CA GLY A 46 0.21 0.55 23.53
C GLY A 46 0.40 -0.57 22.51
N ASP A 47 -0.46 -1.60 22.50
CA ASP A 47 -0.24 -2.74 21.61
C ASP A 47 -0.72 -2.48 20.18
N LEU A 48 0.08 -2.96 19.21
CA LEU A 48 -0.17 -2.90 17.77
C LEU A 48 -0.25 -4.32 17.19
N PRO A 49 -1.45 -4.92 17.04
CA PRO A 49 -1.58 -6.32 16.65
C PRO A 49 -0.92 -6.69 15.31
N GLY A 50 -0.69 -5.72 14.41
CA GLY A 50 -0.15 -5.93 13.07
C GLY A 50 1.37 -5.85 12.95
N ALA A 51 2.05 -5.05 13.76
CA ALA A 51 3.44 -4.65 13.53
C ALA A 51 4.44 -5.83 13.51
N GLU A 52 4.31 -6.81 14.41
CA GLU A 52 5.11 -8.05 14.37
C GLU A 52 4.88 -8.82 13.05
N HIS A 53 3.64 -8.89 12.60
CA HIS A 53 3.30 -9.60 11.37
C HIS A 53 3.84 -8.88 10.13
N ASP A 54 3.87 -7.55 10.13
CA ASP A 54 4.45 -6.74 9.06
C ASP A 54 5.96 -7.01 8.94
N ALA A 55 6.68 -6.96 10.05
CA ALA A 55 8.11 -7.30 10.09
C ALA A 55 8.39 -8.70 9.52
N ARG A 56 7.57 -9.69 9.87
CA ARG A 56 7.71 -11.06 9.34
C ARG A 56 7.44 -11.15 7.85
N ARG A 57 6.44 -10.41 7.33
CA ARG A 57 6.10 -10.38 5.90
C ARG A 57 7.19 -9.70 5.07
N ILE A 58 7.73 -8.59 5.56
CA ILE A 58 8.87 -7.92 4.92
C ILE A 58 10.07 -8.85 4.88
N ARG A 59 10.43 -9.48 6.00
CA ARG A 59 11.51 -10.47 6.04
C ARG A 59 11.28 -11.58 5.00
N ASP A 60 10.07 -12.12 4.92
CA ASP A 60 9.76 -13.22 4.02
C ASP A 60 9.89 -12.82 2.54
N VAL A 61 9.40 -11.62 2.14
CA VAL A 61 9.56 -11.15 0.76
C VAL A 61 11.02 -10.85 0.42
N LEU A 62 11.79 -10.25 1.32
CA LEU A 62 13.23 -10.00 1.11
C LEU A 62 14.01 -11.32 0.91
N VAL A 63 13.75 -12.33 1.73
CA VAL A 63 14.46 -13.61 1.65
C VAL A 63 13.99 -14.44 0.46
N MET A 64 12.68 -14.61 0.28
CA MET A 64 12.12 -15.57 -0.68
C MET A 64 12.05 -15.03 -2.10
N ARG A 65 11.88 -13.72 -2.27
CA ARG A 65 11.81 -13.07 -3.58
C ARG A 65 13.03 -12.20 -3.86
N GLY A 66 13.47 -11.42 -2.87
CA GLY A 66 14.58 -10.47 -3.01
C GLY A 66 15.97 -11.11 -2.96
N GLY A 67 16.08 -12.42 -2.69
CA GLY A 67 17.37 -13.12 -2.68
C GLY A 67 18.29 -12.72 -1.51
N PHE A 68 17.76 -12.03 -0.48
CA PHE A 68 18.53 -11.72 0.72
C PHE A 68 18.89 -13.02 1.46
N PRO A 69 20.17 -13.29 1.71
CA PRO A 69 20.56 -14.45 2.52
C PRO A 69 19.89 -14.39 3.90
N GLU A 70 19.22 -15.45 4.33
CA GLU A 70 18.56 -15.46 5.64
C GLU A 70 19.51 -15.14 6.80
N SER A 71 20.78 -15.51 6.70
CA SER A 71 21.83 -15.17 7.67
C SER A 71 22.15 -13.69 7.75
N ASN A 72 21.75 -12.91 6.74
CA ASN A 72 21.99 -11.48 6.62
C ASN A 72 20.74 -10.66 6.93
N VAL A 73 19.69 -11.30 7.41
CA VAL A 73 18.47 -10.63 7.87
C VAL A 73 18.38 -10.76 9.39
N ARG A 74 18.58 -9.64 10.08
CA ARG A 74 18.41 -9.56 11.52
C ARG A 74 17.04 -8.97 11.83
N MET A 75 16.29 -9.63 12.71
CA MET A 75 14.94 -9.19 13.08
C MET A 75 14.85 -9.03 14.59
N LEU A 76 14.29 -7.90 15.05
CA LEU A 76 13.92 -7.63 16.43
C LEU A 76 12.39 -7.52 16.50
N LEU A 77 11.79 -8.22 17.45
CA LEU A 77 10.34 -8.26 17.62
C LEU A 77 9.95 -7.92 19.06
N ASN A 78 8.91 -7.14 19.21
CA ASN A 78 8.29 -6.86 20.50
C ASN A 78 9.33 -6.40 21.54
N GLN A 79 9.31 -6.96 22.72
CA GLN A 79 10.17 -6.59 23.86
C GLN A 79 11.68 -6.73 23.61
N ASP A 80 12.11 -7.45 22.56
CA ASP A 80 13.51 -7.51 22.15
C ASP A 80 13.94 -6.23 21.38
N ALA A 81 13.00 -5.42 20.90
CA ALA A 81 13.25 -4.20 20.11
C ALA A 81 13.38 -2.96 21.01
N THR A 82 14.26 -3.01 22.00
CA THR A 82 14.60 -1.86 22.84
C THR A 82 15.46 -0.84 22.07
N LYS A 83 15.50 0.44 22.52
CA LYS A 83 16.37 1.47 21.95
C LYS A 83 17.81 0.96 21.78
N ALA A 84 18.39 0.40 22.85
CA ALA A 84 19.76 -0.11 22.83
C ALA A 84 19.96 -1.27 21.83
N ALA A 85 18.94 -2.12 21.63
CA ALA A 85 19.03 -3.23 20.68
C ALA A 85 18.89 -2.74 19.23
N ILE A 86 18.08 -1.71 18.98
CA ILE A 86 17.94 -1.07 17.65
C ILE A 86 19.23 -0.33 17.31
N GLU A 87 19.78 0.48 18.23
CA GLU A 87 21.08 1.14 18.07
C GLU A 87 22.19 0.14 17.72
N GLU A 88 22.33 -0.93 18.48
CA GLU A 88 23.33 -1.99 18.23
C GLU A 88 23.08 -2.70 16.89
N GLY A 89 21.81 -2.86 16.50
CA GLY A 89 21.43 -3.43 15.21
C GLY A 89 21.95 -2.62 14.03
N ILE A 90 21.88 -1.31 14.10
CA ILE A 90 22.32 -0.39 13.04
C ILE A 90 23.82 -0.09 13.20
N THR A 91 24.23 0.55 14.30
CA THR A 91 25.59 1.06 14.49
C THR A 91 26.62 -0.03 14.78
N GLY A 92 26.18 -1.15 15.34
CA GLY A 92 27.00 -2.32 15.62
C GLY A 92 26.96 -3.34 14.47
N TRP A 93 25.83 -4.04 14.32
CA TRP A 93 25.73 -5.18 13.43
C TRP A 93 25.76 -4.80 11.94
N LEU A 94 24.96 -3.84 11.45
CA LEU A 94 25.00 -3.44 10.04
C LEU A 94 26.34 -2.80 9.68
N VAL A 95 26.82 -1.84 10.47
CA VAL A 95 28.09 -1.13 10.22
C VAL A 95 29.28 -2.10 10.18
N GLN A 96 29.28 -3.18 10.98
CA GLN A 96 30.37 -4.15 11.00
C GLN A 96 30.33 -5.14 9.85
N ASN A 97 29.16 -5.44 9.29
CA ASN A 97 28.98 -6.50 8.31
C ASN A 97 28.84 -5.96 6.87
N ALA A 98 28.10 -4.87 6.67
CA ALA A 98 27.96 -4.25 5.35
C ALA A 98 29.31 -3.63 4.91
N ARG A 99 29.47 -3.49 3.60
CA ARG A 99 30.66 -2.93 2.95
C ARG A 99 30.24 -1.90 1.89
N PRO A 100 31.14 -1.01 1.47
CA PRO A 100 30.86 -0.08 0.39
C PRO A 100 30.29 -0.78 -0.85
N GLY A 101 29.10 -0.34 -1.29
CA GLY A 101 28.35 -0.87 -2.43
C GLY A 101 27.40 -2.01 -2.09
N ASP A 102 27.43 -2.59 -0.88
CA ASP A 102 26.42 -3.55 -0.44
C ASP A 102 25.05 -2.86 -0.32
N ASN A 103 23.98 -3.63 -0.43
CA ASN A 103 22.59 -3.14 -0.36
C ASN A 103 22.03 -3.37 1.04
N VAL A 104 21.41 -2.35 1.62
CA VAL A 104 20.86 -2.40 2.97
C VAL A 104 19.38 -2.03 2.93
N VAL A 105 18.54 -2.84 3.59
CA VAL A 105 17.13 -2.51 3.85
C VAL A 105 16.91 -2.44 5.36
N ILE A 106 16.36 -1.33 5.83
CA ILE A 106 15.93 -1.14 7.21
C ILE A 106 14.42 -1.01 7.21
N PHE A 107 13.74 -1.78 8.03
CA PHE A 107 12.29 -1.75 8.19
C PHE A 107 11.92 -1.55 9.65
N TYR A 108 11.03 -0.62 9.90
CA TYR A 108 10.45 -0.40 11.22
C TYR A 108 8.92 -0.38 11.13
N ALA A 109 8.25 -1.18 11.95
CA ALA A 109 6.82 -1.13 12.18
C ALA A 109 6.56 -1.06 13.69
N GLY A 110 5.92 0.00 14.13
CA GLY A 110 5.68 0.27 15.53
C GLY A 110 5.01 1.62 15.73
N HIS A 111 4.99 2.11 16.96
CA HIS A 111 4.59 3.48 17.23
C HIS A 111 5.69 4.48 16.85
N GLY A 112 5.27 5.66 16.42
CA GLY A 112 6.04 6.88 16.52
C GLY A 112 5.53 7.74 17.68
N SER A 113 6.29 8.75 18.06
CA SER A 113 5.95 9.69 19.11
C SER A 113 6.63 11.04 18.83
N GLN A 114 6.66 11.93 19.82
CA GLN A 114 7.37 13.21 19.75
C GLN A 114 8.20 13.44 21.02
N MET A 115 9.29 14.20 20.88
CA MET A 115 10.08 14.69 21.98
C MET A 115 10.34 16.20 21.85
N TRP A 116 10.99 16.83 22.84
CA TRP A 116 11.36 18.24 22.73
C TRP A 116 12.55 18.38 21.77
N ASP A 117 12.40 19.24 20.78
CA ASP A 117 13.47 19.69 19.89
C ASP A 117 14.56 20.40 20.73
N GLU A 118 15.78 19.83 20.76
CA GLU A 118 16.90 20.34 21.56
C GLU A 118 17.82 21.25 20.75
N ASP A 119 17.90 21.12 19.44
CA ASP A 119 18.82 21.87 18.57
C ASP A 119 18.15 23.03 17.82
N GLY A 120 16.84 23.02 17.67
CA GLY A 120 16.03 24.16 17.25
C GLY A 120 15.80 24.23 15.75
N ASP A 121 15.88 23.11 15.06
CA ASP A 121 15.63 22.98 13.63
C ASP A 121 14.15 22.77 13.29
N GLU A 122 13.32 22.29 14.25
CA GLU A 122 11.89 22.11 14.07
C GLU A 122 11.08 23.37 14.36
N ASP A 123 10.18 23.73 13.43
CA ASP A 123 9.36 24.96 13.52
C ASP A 123 8.37 24.94 14.68
N ASP A 124 7.84 23.74 15.06
CA ASP A 124 6.90 23.58 16.17
C ASP A 124 7.61 23.31 17.52
N GLY A 125 8.91 23.02 17.49
CA GLY A 125 9.78 22.76 18.64
C GLY A 125 9.61 21.35 19.20
N LEU A 126 9.25 20.38 18.35
CA LEU A 126 9.13 18.97 18.69
C LEU A 126 9.78 18.11 17.58
N ASP A 127 10.73 17.24 17.96
CA ASP A 127 11.29 16.21 17.09
C ASP A 127 10.33 15.04 16.97
N GLU A 128 10.22 14.45 15.80
CA GLU A 128 9.61 13.17 15.58
C GLU A 128 10.47 12.04 16.12
N THR A 129 9.82 10.97 16.59
CA THR A 129 10.56 9.83 17.15
C THR A 129 10.02 8.49 16.70
N LEU A 130 10.92 7.50 16.57
CA LEU A 130 10.55 6.10 16.66
C LEU A 130 10.40 5.73 18.13
N ALA A 131 9.39 4.93 18.45
CA ALA A 131 9.10 4.47 19.81
C ALA A 131 9.52 3.01 19.99
N PRO A 132 10.74 2.72 20.51
CA PRO A 132 11.17 1.36 20.83
C PRO A 132 10.30 0.68 21.89
N ALA A 133 10.45 -0.63 22.07
CA ALA A 133 9.61 -1.40 22.98
C ALA A 133 9.72 -0.98 24.46
N ASP A 134 10.79 -0.30 24.85
CA ASP A 134 11.08 0.19 26.21
C ASP A 134 10.72 1.66 26.44
N VAL A 135 9.99 2.31 25.52
CA VAL A 135 9.49 3.68 25.73
C VAL A 135 8.59 3.80 26.95
N MET A 136 8.54 5.01 27.52
CA MET A 136 7.73 5.32 28.70
C MET A 136 6.89 6.58 28.46
N ALA A 137 5.71 6.66 29.07
CA ALA A 137 4.85 7.85 28.97
C ALA A 137 5.45 9.10 29.62
N SER A 138 6.30 8.94 30.64
CA SER A 138 6.81 10.02 31.50
C SER A 138 8.18 10.57 31.09
N THR A 139 8.85 10.00 30.10
CA THR A 139 10.19 10.43 29.64
C THR A 139 10.38 10.07 28.17
N THR A 140 11.23 10.81 27.49
CA THR A 140 11.67 10.55 26.12
C THR A 140 13.06 9.91 26.03
N GLU A 141 13.63 9.49 27.16
CA GLU A 141 14.99 8.87 27.24
C GLU A 141 15.15 7.67 26.30
N PHE A 142 14.07 6.90 26.11
CA PHE A 142 14.07 5.67 25.31
C PHE A 142 13.52 5.88 23.89
N ASP A 143 13.10 7.09 23.53
CA ASP A 143 12.74 7.43 22.16
C ASP A 143 14.00 7.56 21.28
N ILE A 144 13.87 7.29 19.99
CA ILE A 144 14.91 7.53 18.99
C ILE A 144 14.44 8.71 18.16
N SER A 145 15.07 9.89 18.31
CA SER A 145 14.75 11.04 17.46
C SER A 145 15.17 10.76 16.02
N ASP A 146 14.58 11.46 15.10
CA ASP A 146 14.92 11.47 13.67
C ASP A 146 16.39 11.82 13.47
N ASP A 147 16.92 12.85 14.13
CA ASP A 147 18.34 13.21 14.16
C ASP A 147 19.24 12.06 14.58
N GLN A 148 18.90 11.42 15.71
CA GLN A 148 19.68 10.28 16.20
C GLN A 148 19.63 9.11 15.22
N PHE A 149 18.49 8.87 14.59
CA PHE A 149 18.35 7.83 13.58
C PHE A 149 19.16 8.17 12.32
N ASN A 150 19.12 9.42 11.85
CA ASN A 150 19.91 9.92 10.73
C ASN A 150 21.43 9.80 11.00
N ASP A 151 21.88 10.17 12.21
CA ASP A 151 23.27 9.96 12.63
C ASP A 151 23.68 8.49 12.52
N TRP A 152 22.82 7.56 12.91
CA TRP A 152 23.12 6.11 12.80
C TRP A 152 23.17 5.65 11.35
N LEU A 153 22.27 6.13 10.49
CA LEU A 153 22.27 5.84 9.05
C LEU A 153 23.56 6.37 8.38
N GLY A 154 24.02 7.55 8.78
CA GLY A 154 25.28 8.15 8.30
C GLY A 154 26.54 7.34 8.65
N MET A 155 26.48 6.40 9.61
CA MET A 155 27.57 5.49 9.94
C MET A 155 27.68 4.30 9.00
N LEU A 156 26.65 4.02 8.18
CA LEU A 156 26.65 2.89 7.26
C LEU A 156 27.73 3.07 6.17
N PRO A 157 28.45 2.01 5.81
CA PRO A 157 29.55 2.10 4.85
C PRO A 157 29.12 2.13 3.38
N THR A 158 27.81 2.21 3.09
CA THR A 158 27.22 2.16 1.76
C THR A 158 26.14 3.23 1.59
N ASP A 159 26.01 3.73 0.35
CA ASP A 159 24.95 4.67 -0.04
C ASP A 159 23.70 3.97 -0.60
N ASN A 160 23.69 2.64 -0.70
CA ASN A 160 22.55 1.86 -1.17
C ASN A 160 21.67 1.44 0.02
N VAL A 161 20.99 2.40 0.62
CA VAL A 161 20.18 2.20 1.83
C VAL A 161 18.73 2.53 1.53
N ILE A 162 17.84 1.59 1.81
CA ILE A 162 16.39 1.76 1.75
C ILE A 162 15.85 1.67 3.16
N VAL A 163 15.09 2.67 3.59
CA VAL A 163 14.41 2.71 4.87
C VAL A 163 12.90 2.68 4.62
N VAL A 164 12.21 1.76 5.28
CA VAL A 164 10.75 1.66 5.21
C VAL A 164 10.18 1.84 6.61
N LEU A 165 9.41 2.90 6.80
CA LEU A 165 8.84 3.30 8.09
C LEU A 165 7.32 3.14 8.08
N ASP A 166 6.81 2.26 8.93
CA ASP A 166 5.37 2.10 9.15
C ASP A 166 5.01 2.49 10.60
N ASN A 167 5.11 3.78 10.86
CA ASN A 167 4.79 4.47 12.11
C ASN A 167 4.13 5.82 11.81
N CYS A 168 3.68 6.51 12.86
CA CYS A 168 3.21 7.90 12.78
C CYS A 168 4.26 8.80 13.45
N ASN A 169 4.63 9.87 12.79
CA ASN A 169 5.59 10.82 13.36
C ASN A 169 4.86 11.89 14.19
N SER A 170 3.85 12.53 13.66
CA SER A 170 2.99 13.44 14.41
C SER A 170 1.52 13.14 14.15
N GLY A 171 0.63 13.43 15.08
CA GLY A 171 -0.78 13.07 14.93
C GLY A 171 -1.70 14.16 15.45
N THR A 172 -1.95 15.19 14.64
CA THR A 172 -3.04 16.15 14.88
C THR A 172 -4.35 15.72 14.19
N GLY A 173 -4.33 14.63 13.42
CA GLY A 173 -5.49 14.13 12.69
C GLY A 173 -6.63 13.70 13.61
N THR A 174 -7.81 14.31 13.44
CA THR A 174 -9.04 13.91 14.16
C THR A 174 -9.51 12.55 13.66
N ARG A 175 -9.16 11.49 14.39
CA ARG A 175 -9.58 10.13 14.11
C ARG A 175 -10.55 9.62 15.17
N ASP A 176 -11.63 9.00 14.75
CA ASP A 176 -12.53 8.30 15.66
C ASP A 176 -11.94 6.93 16.04
N VAL A 177 -12.00 6.59 17.32
CA VAL A 177 -11.60 5.26 17.79
C VAL A 177 -12.55 4.21 17.22
N THR A 178 -12.03 3.29 16.44
CA THR A 178 -12.74 2.12 15.95
C THR A 178 -12.14 0.84 16.53
N PRO A 179 -12.91 -0.24 16.71
CA PRO A 179 -12.35 -1.51 17.18
C PRO A 179 -11.55 -2.25 16.09
N PHE A 180 -11.45 -1.70 14.87
CA PHE A 180 -10.89 -2.36 13.70
C PHE A 180 -9.59 -1.73 13.20
N SER A 181 -9.13 -0.69 13.87
CA SER A 181 -7.86 -0.05 13.51
C SER A 181 -7.31 0.74 14.68
N LYS A 182 -6.00 0.75 14.80
CA LYS A 182 -5.25 1.59 15.74
C LYS A 182 -4.35 2.54 14.96
N GLY A 183 -4.16 3.76 15.46
CA GLY A 183 -3.10 4.65 14.97
C GLY A 183 -1.76 4.19 15.50
N ARG A 184 -0.74 4.27 14.69
CA ARG A 184 0.65 3.96 15.09
C ARG A 184 1.33 5.16 15.76
N LEU A 185 0.56 5.92 16.54
CA LEU A 185 1.03 7.05 17.33
C LEU A 185 0.91 6.72 18.83
N LEU A 186 1.99 6.81 19.55
CA LEU A 186 2.01 6.82 21.00
C LEU A 186 1.79 8.26 21.47
N ALA A 187 0.53 8.63 21.68
CA ALA A 187 0.18 9.97 22.14
C ALA A 187 0.75 10.21 23.54
N ARG A 188 1.55 11.27 23.68
CA ARG A 188 2.18 11.69 24.93
C ARG A 188 1.76 13.13 25.23
N ASP A 189 1.39 13.44 26.48
CA ASP A 189 1.20 14.83 26.87
C ASP A 189 2.59 15.45 27.18
N MET A 190 3.09 16.25 26.24
CA MET A 190 4.40 16.90 26.36
C MET A 190 4.48 17.89 27.55
N ASN A 191 3.36 18.24 28.20
CA ASN A 191 3.41 18.99 29.46
C ASN A 191 3.83 18.13 30.66
N ASP A 192 3.69 16.81 30.57
CA ASP A 192 4.11 15.84 31.60
C ASP A 192 5.57 15.41 31.41
N VAL A 193 6.20 15.74 30.29
CA VAL A 193 7.60 15.47 29.97
C VAL A 193 8.47 16.66 30.38
N GLU A 194 9.57 16.41 31.09
CA GLU A 194 10.50 17.46 31.51
C GLU A 194 11.10 18.16 30.30
N ARG A 195 10.86 19.49 30.21
CA ARG A 195 11.37 20.31 29.13
C ARG A 195 12.83 20.67 29.38
N PRO A 196 13.73 20.42 28.42
CA PRO A 196 15.13 20.85 28.52
C PRO A 196 15.26 22.38 28.69
N ALA A 197 16.28 22.82 29.40
CA ALA A 197 16.47 24.24 29.70
C ALA A 197 16.86 25.00 28.43
N GLY A 198 16.00 25.93 28.01
CA GLY A 198 16.24 26.80 26.84
C GLY A 198 15.32 26.50 25.65
N VAL A 199 14.67 25.35 25.64
CA VAL A 199 13.72 24.96 24.60
C VAL A 199 12.40 25.72 24.74
N THR A 200 11.93 26.38 23.69
CA THR A 200 10.68 27.13 23.67
C THR A 200 9.78 26.59 22.55
N ARG A 201 8.62 26.05 22.91
CA ARG A 201 7.59 25.73 21.93
C ARG A 201 7.13 27.01 21.21
N ARG A 202 7.30 27.08 19.89
CA ARG A 202 6.69 28.10 19.05
C ARG A 202 5.28 27.63 18.67
N ALA A 203 4.25 28.23 19.27
CA ALA A 203 2.90 28.06 18.75
C ALA A 203 2.75 28.93 17.51
N LEU A 204 2.84 28.39 16.33
CA LEU A 204 2.49 29.06 15.08
C LEU A 204 1.01 28.85 14.79
N PRO A 205 0.19 29.92 14.68
CA PRO A 205 -1.19 29.77 14.27
C PRO A 205 -1.27 29.64 12.75
N GLY A 206 -1.60 28.46 12.23
CA GLY A 206 -2.23 28.29 10.93
C GLY A 206 -1.31 28.40 9.71
N GLN A 207 -0.09 27.89 9.77
CA GLN A 207 0.67 27.55 8.58
C GLN A 207 0.59 26.03 8.34
N GLU A 208 0.37 25.66 7.08
CA GLU A 208 0.68 24.32 6.59
C GLU A 208 2.18 24.14 6.84
N GLU A 209 2.50 23.21 7.72
CA GLU A 209 3.86 22.91 8.11
C GLU A 209 4.53 22.25 6.91
N ASP A 210 5.65 22.79 6.46
CA ASP A 210 6.64 21.99 5.74
C ASP A 210 7.26 21.05 6.80
N ALA A 211 6.49 20.02 7.18
CA ALA A 211 6.99 18.96 8.02
C ALA A 211 7.92 18.13 7.13
N THR A 212 9.19 18.38 7.26
CA THR A 212 10.21 17.47 6.72
C THR A 212 10.12 16.19 7.54
N GLY A 213 9.90 15.07 6.88
CA GLY A 213 10.15 13.75 7.47
C GLY A 213 11.61 13.64 7.95
N PHE A 214 12.04 12.45 8.33
CA PHE A 214 13.46 12.25 8.67
C PHE A 214 14.33 12.98 7.64
N ASP A 215 15.11 13.99 8.07
CA ASP A 215 15.86 14.86 7.16
C ASP A 215 16.92 14.05 6.41
N SER A 216 16.60 13.65 5.19
CA SER A 216 17.45 12.84 4.32
C SER A 216 18.45 13.67 3.50
N GLU A 217 18.50 15.01 3.65
CA GLU A 217 19.39 15.84 2.81
C GLU A 217 20.88 15.55 3.05
N GLU A 218 21.26 15.09 4.24
CA GLU A 218 22.64 14.74 4.58
C GLU A 218 22.98 13.25 4.34
N THR A 219 22.00 12.36 4.37
CA THR A 219 22.18 10.91 4.18
C THR A 219 21.56 10.45 2.87
N ARG A 220 22.34 9.76 2.03
CA ARG A 220 21.86 9.15 0.79
C ARG A 220 21.04 7.89 1.10
N VAL A 221 19.79 8.10 1.47
CA VAL A 221 18.85 7.05 1.87
C VAL A 221 17.55 7.23 1.10
N LEU A 222 17.01 6.16 0.54
CA LEU A 222 15.64 6.17 0.03
C LEU A 222 14.68 5.82 1.17
N GLU A 223 13.85 6.76 1.55
CA GLU A 223 12.83 6.56 2.54
C GLU A 223 11.46 6.30 1.90
N LEU A 224 10.76 5.29 2.40
CA LEU A 224 9.36 4.99 2.15
C LEU A 224 8.60 5.03 3.47
N ALA A 225 7.75 6.02 3.67
CA ALA A 225 6.98 6.18 4.89
C ALA A 225 5.48 5.90 4.68
N ALA A 226 4.86 5.30 5.68
CA ALA A 226 3.46 4.87 5.62
C ALA A 226 2.46 6.02 5.61
N ALA A 227 2.82 7.19 6.09
CA ALA A 227 1.96 8.37 6.15
C ALA A 227 2.80 9.64 6.10
N GLN A 228 2.19 10.72 5.63
CA GLN A 228 2.79 12.07 5.75
C GLN A 228 3.03 12.41 7.23
N PRO A 229 4.00 13.27 7.55
CA PRO A 229 4.38 13.59 8.93
C PRO A 229 3.20 14.03 9.82
N PHE A 230 2.22 14.74 9.27
CA PHE A 230 1.02 15.21 9.99
C PHE A 230 -0.15 14.20 9.97
N GLN A 231 0.04 13.01 9.40
CA GLN A 231 -1.01 11.99 9.28
C GLN A 231 -0.73 10.78 10.18
N VAL A 232 -1.78 9.99 10.36
CA VAL A 232 -1.73 8.76 11.17
C VAL A 232 -1.64 7.54 10.28
N ALA A 233 -0.55 6.78 10.37
CA ALA A 233 -0.46 5.44 9.81
C ALA A 233 -1.37 4.47 10.59
N VAL A 234 -1.99 3.55 9.87
CA VAL A 234 -3.07 2.70 10.41
C VAL A 234 -2.61 1.25 10.54
N ASP A 235 -2.64 0.73 11.77
CA ASP A 235 -2.67 -0.71 12.02
C ASP A 235 -4.11 -1.19 11.83
N ALA A 236 -4.39 -1.85 10.70
CA ALA A 236 -5.72 -2.16 10.23
C ALA A 236 -6.10 -3.63 10.45
N PHE A 237 -7.38 -3.87 10.69
CA PHE A 237 -7.95 -5.21 10.65
C PHE A 237 -8.44 -5.55 9.24
N PHE A 238 -7.92 -6.61 8.65
CA PHE A 238 -8.36 -7.17 7.39
C PHE A 238 -9.29 -8.35 7.66
N PRO A 239 -10.56 -8.27 7.23
CA PRO A 239 -11.57 -9.25 7.61
C PRO A 239 -11.35 -10.62 6.96
N ALA A 240 -11.84 -11.66 7.62
CA ALA A 240 -11.93 -12.97 7.02
C ALA A 240 -12.83 -12.96 5.79
N VAL A 241 -12.38 -13.61 4.73
CA VAL A 241 -13.21 -13.98 3.57
C VAL A 241 -13.26 -15.50 3.50
N GLU A 242 -14.19 -16.07 2.72
CA GLU A 242 -14.34 -17.52 2.65
C GLU A 242 -12.99 -18.22 2.38
N GLY A 243 -12.58 -19.05 3.33
CA GLY A 243 -11.31 -19.80 3.30
C GLY A 243 -10.03 -19.01 3.57
N ARG A 244 -10.15 -17.73 3.96
CA ARG A 244 -9.04 -16.89 4.45
C ARG A 244 -9.36 -16.40 5.84
N GLU A 245 -8.40 -16.49 6.75
CA GLU A 245 -8.53 -15.93 8.10
C GLU A 245 -8.45 -14.40 8.09
N ALA A 246 -9.01 -13.77 9.12
CA ALA A 246 -8.79 -12.35 9.37
C ALA A 246 -7.36 -12.13 9.90
N PHE A 247 -6.81 -10.94 9.65
CA PHE A 247 -5.51 -10.57 10.17
C PHE A 247 -5.40 -9.08 10.48
N HIS A 248 -4.40 -8.71 11.28
CA HIS A 248 -3.96 -7.34 11.48
C HIS A 248 -2.68 -7.06 10.70
N GLY A 249 -2.49 -5.82 10.29
CA GLY A 249 -1.30 -5.34 9.63
C GLY A 249 -1.34 -3.83 9.39
N GLY A 250 -0.19 -3.21 9.24
CA GLY A 250 -0.11 -1.86 8.73
C GLY A 250 -0.76 -1.79 7.36
N ALA A 251 -1.63 -0.80 7.16
CA ALA A 251 -2.32 -0.69 5.88
C ALA A 251 -1.31 -0.52 4.74
N PHE A 252 -0.34 0.39 4.90
CA PHE A 252 0.73 0.59 3.92
C PHE A 252 1.58 -0.67 3.71
N THR A 253 2.15 -1.24 4.78
CA THR A 253 3.00 -2.44 4.66
C THR A 253 2.27 -3.61 4.02
N THR A 254 0.97 -3.79 4.31
CA THR A 254 0.18 -4.88 3.69
C THR A 254 0.15 -4.74 2.17
N PHE A 255 -0.13 -3.53 1.64
CA PHE A 255 -0.15 -3.30 0.20
C PHE A 255 1.25 -3.26 -0.41
N LEU A 256 2.23 -2.66 0.27
CA LEU A 256 3.63 -2.66 -0.17
C LEU A 256 4.15 -4.10 -0.39
N VAL A 257 3.99 -4.98 0.60
CA VAL A 257 4.39 -6.40 0.47
C VAL A 257 3.64 -7.09 -0.65
N GLN A 258 2.34 -6.78 -0.82
CA GLN A 258 1.55 -7.34 -1.91
C GLN A 258 2.13 -6.96 -3.28
N GLN A 259 2.51 -5.69 -3.47
CA GLN A 259 3.10 -5.24 -4.72
C GLN A 259 4.52 -5.77 -4.89
N MET A 260 5.33 -5.80 -3.84
CA MET A 260 6.66 -6.45 -3.88
C MET A 260 6.61 -7.90 -4.39
N TRP A 261 5.59 -8.68 -4.01
CA TRP A 261 5.40 -10.05 -4.52
C TRP A 261 4.95 -10.12 -5.97
N LYS A 262 4.20 -9.12 -6.46
CA LYS A 262 3.64 -9.05 -7.82
C LYS A 262 4.56 -8.33 -8.81
N ALA A 263 5.50 -7.53 -8.31
CA ALA A 263 6.34 -6.67 -9.12
C ALA A 263 7.10 -7.47 -10.20
N PRO A 264 7.27 -6.93 -11.42
CA PRO A 264 8.18 -7.48 -12.39
C PRO A 264 9.63 -7.42 -11.90
N GLU A 265 10.53 -8.18 -12.52
CA GLU A 265 11.95 -8.21 -12.13
C GLU A 265 12.67 -6.87 -12.38
N ASP A 266 12.15 -6.06 -13.30
CA ASP A 266 12.65 -4.73 -13.65
C ASP A 266 11.93 -3.58 -12.96
N ALA A 267 11.00 -3.85 -12.04
CA ALA A 267 10.33 -2.82 -11.26
C ALA A 267 11.32 -2.09 -10.35
N SER A 268 11.16 -0.79 -10.24
CA SER A 268 11.87 0.05 -9.28
C SER A 268 11.18 0.06 -7.91
N TYR A 269 11.82 0.66 -6.92
CA TYR A 269 11.16 0.96 -5.64
C TYR A 269 10.03 1.98 -5.81
N GLU A 270 10.18 2.94 -6.72
CA GLU A 270 9.15 3.92 -7.06
C GLU A 270 7.91 3.25 -7.64
N ASP A 271 8.06 2.34 -8.63
CA ASP A 271 6.94 1.60 -9.21
C ASP A 271 6.13 0.83 -8.14
N VAL A 272 6.83 0.15 -7.24
CA VAL A 272 6.20 -0.64 -6.18
C VAL A 272 5.53 0.25 -5.14
N PHE A 273 6.13 1.41 -4.84
CA PHE A 273 5.53 2.40 -3.94
C PHE A 273 4.25 2.98 -4.53
N GLU A 274 4.26 3.39 -5.80
CA GLU A 274 3.09 3.92 -6.50
C GLU A 274 1.94 2.90 -6.55
N ASP A 275 2.25 1.66 -6.94
CA ASP A 275 1.27 0.56 -6.93
C ASP A 275 0.68 0.30 -5.52
N ALA A 276 1.50 0.42 -4.47
CA ALA A 276 1.05 0.27 -3.07
C ALA A 276 0.19 1.45 -2.62
N TYR A 277 0.57 2.68 -2.97
CA TYR A 277 -0.21 3.89 -2.73
C TYR A 277 -1.60 3.78 -3.37
N GLU A 278 -1.66 3.42 -4.66
CA GLU A 278 -2.92 3.23 -5.35
C GLU A 278 -3.79 2.13 -4.73
N ALA A 279 -3.17 1.00 -4.36
CA ALA A 279 -3.88 -0.09 -3.71
C ALA A 279 -4.47 0.35 -2.36
N LEU A 280 -3.74 1.14 -1.59
CA LEU A 280 -4.18 1.71 -0.33
C LEU A 280 -5.38 2.64 -0.53
N LYS A 281 -5.30 3.58 -1.49
CA LYS A 281 -6.40 4.50 -1.83
C LYS A 281 -7.63 3.77 -2.38
N ARG A 282 -7.42 2.79 -3.25
CA ARG A 282 -8.49 1.92 -3.79
C ARG A 282 -9.23 1.17 -2.69
N ASN A 283 -8.52 0.75 -1.64
CA ASN A 283 -9.10 0.13 -0.45
C ASN A 283 -9.62 1.16 0.57
N ARG A 284 -9.69 2.44 0.18
CA ARG A 284 -10.34 3.52 0.93
C ARG A 284 -9.63 3.91 2.22
N PHE A 285 -8.34 3.64 2.36
CA PHE A 285 -7.53 4.21 3.45
C PHE A 285 -7.22 5.68 3.18
N GLN A 286 -7.27 6.50 4.22
CA GLN A 286 -7.09 7.96 4.10
C GLN A 286 -5.63 8.42 4.29
N GLN A 287 -4.77 7.55 4.82
CA GLN A 287 -3.35 7.87 4.94
C GLN A 287 -2.70 8.06 3.56
N ASP A 288 -1.73 8.97 3.48
CA ASP A 288 -0.95 9.27 2.30
C ASP A 288 0.51 8.91 2.55
N PRO A 289 0.95 7.74 2.10
CA PRO A 289 2.37 7.40 2.11
C PRO A 289 3.19 8.40 1.30
N TYR A 290 4.47 8.52 1.64
CA TYR A 290 5.39 9.28 0.82
C TYR A 290 6.69 8.51 0.57
N ILE A 291 7.39 8.89 -0.49
CA ILE A 291 8.72 8.44 -0.86
C ILE A 291 9.60 9.69 -1.00
N SER A 292 10.82 9.64 -0.50
CA SER A 292 11.73 10.78 -0.56
C SER A 292 12.00 11.23 -2.01
N GLU A 293 11.83 12.54 -2.30
CA GLU A 293 11.70 13.06 -3.68
C GLU A 293 13.02 13.15 -4.46
N ASP A 294 14.14 13.45 -3.80
CA ASP A 294 15.38 13.90 -4.47
C ASP A 294 16.46 12.83 -4.65
N ILE A 295 16.12 11.54 -4.57
CA ILE A 295 17.15 10.51 -4.54
C ILE A 295 17.06 9.60 -5.76
N SER A 296 18.21 9.49 -6.48
CA SER A 296 18.39 8.56 -7.59
C SER A 296 18.21 7.07 -7.23
N LEU A 297 18.00 6.76 -5.94
CA LEU A 297 17.78 5.39 -5.45
C LEU A 297 16.34 4.88 -5.72
N LYS A 298 15.37 5.77 -5.92
CA LYS A 298 13.98 5.35 -6.20
C LYS A 298 13.84 4.61 -7.52
N ASP A 299 14.68 4.98 -8.51
CA ASP A 299 14.78 4.32 -9.81
C ASP A 299 15.58 3.02 -9.78
N LEU A 300 16.17 2.64 -8.62
CA LEU A 300 16.87 1.36 -8.49
C LEU A 300 15.90 0.20 -8.61
N PRO A 301 16.33 -0.90 -9.26
CA PRO A 301 15.54 -2.11 -9.33
C PRO A 301 15.16 -2.59 -7.93
N LEU A 302 13.91 -3.01 -7.77
CA LEU A 302 13.40 -3.59 -6.54
C LEU A 302 14.32 -4.72 -6.07
N PHE A 303 14.65 -4.74 -4.78
CA PHE A 303 15.63 -5.66 -4.19
C PHE A 303 17.04 -5.55 -4.78
N PHE A 304 17.33 -4.47 -5.54
CA PHE A 304 18.61 -4.28 -6.23
C PHE A 304 18.92 -5.39 -7.24
N LEU A 305 17.92 -6.04 -7.79
CA LEU A 305 18.09 -7.11 -8.76
C LEU A 305 18.35 -6.50 -10.14
N GLU A 306 19.52 -6.73 -10.71
CA GLU A 306 19.80 -6.43 -12.12
C GLU A 306 19.27 -7.58 -12.98
N GLY A 307 18.19 -7.36 -13.72
CA GLY A 307 17.55 -8.35 -14.58
C GLY A 307 17.46 -7.91 -16.05
N GLU A 308 17.58 -8.84 -16.99
CA GLU A 308 17.11 -8.63 -18.38
C GLU A 308 15.57 -8.60 -18.34
N THR A 309 14.98 -7.59 -19.00
CA THR A 309 13.54 -7.31 -19.09
C THR A 309 12.69 -8.58 -19.22
N ALA A 310 12.20 -9.10 -18.12
CA ALA A 310 11.06 -9.99 -18.09
C ALA A 310 9.82 -9.10 -17.88
N GLY A 311 8.82 -9.22 -18.74
CA GLY A 311 7.57 -8.47 -18.61
C GLY A 311 6.94 -8.62 -17.22
N ARG A 312 5.96 -7.77 -16.87
CA ARG A 312 5.25 -7.77 -15.56
C ARG A 312 5.08 -9.19 -15.04
N GLY A 313 5.65 -9.44 -13.85
CA GLY A 313 5.98 -10.78 -13.41
C GLY A 313 4.74 -11.63 -13.17
N ASP A 314 4.78 -12.85 -13.66
CA ASP A 314 3.87 -13.90 -13.19
C ASP A 314 3.99 -13.98 -11.66
N MET A 315 2.90 -13.89 -10.91
CA MET A 315 2.93 -14.14 -9.46
C MET A 315 3.43 -15.56 -9.22
N ALA A 316 4.73 -15.71 -8.98
CA ALA A 316 5.38 -16.96 -8.66
C ALA A 316 5.73 -17.03 -7.18
N LEU A 317 5.33 -18.10 -6.52
CA LEU A 317 5.61 -18.35 -5.11
C LEU A 317 6.50 -19.58 -4.97
N PRO A 318 7.53 -19.54 -4.11
CA PRO A 318 8.34 -20.73 -3.85
C PRO A 318 7.53 -21.79 -3.08
N VAL A 319 7.73 -23.03 -3.42
CA VAL A 319 7.25 -24.17 -2.62
C VAL A 319 8.16 -24.29 -1.40
N THR A 320 7.64 -23.98 -0.22
CA THR A 320 8.39 -24.02 1.05
C THR A 320 8.34 -25.36 1.74
N SER A 321 7.33 -26.17 1.43
CA SER A 321 7.19 -27.54 1.91
C SER A 321 6.43 -28.38 0.88
N ALA A 322 6.89 -29.60 0.61
CA ALA A 322 6.28 -30.50 -0.35
C ALA A 322 6.03 -31.87 0.25
N GLY A 323 4.75 -32.29 0.24
CA GLY A 323 4.29 -33.65 0.52
C GLY A 323 3.80 -34.33 -0.76
N ARG A 324 3.25 -35.53 -0.62
CA ARG A 324 2.75 -36.31 -1.77
C ARG A 324 1.56 -35.64 -2.47
N ASP A 325 0.57 -35.23 -1.67
CA ASP A 325 -0.72 -34.73 -2.16
C ASP A 325 -1.01 -33.30 -1.66
N VAL A 326 -0.08 -32.70 -0.90
CA VAL A 326 -0.18 -31.37 -0.32
C VAL A 326 1.16 -30.66 -0.39
N ALA A 327 1.14 -29.34 -0.53
CA ALA A 327 2.33 -28.50 -0.45
C ALA A 327 1.98 -27.16 0.22
N GLU A 328 3.02 -26.41 0.58
CA GLU A 328 2.92 -25.05 1.11
C GLU A 328 3.71 -24.10 0.21
N LEU A 329 3.10 -22.98 -0.12
CA LEU A 329 3.74 -21.89 -0.88
C LEU A 329 4.09 -20.74 0.05
N GLY A 330 5.20 -20.07 -0.22
CA GLY A 330 5.89 -19.15 0.67
C GLY A 330 5.25 -17.78 0.93
N ALA A 331 3.98 -17.59 0.61
CA ALA A 331 3.28 -16.35 0.90
C ALA A 331 1.83 -16.59 1.33
N GLY A 332 1.27 -15.67 2.09
CA GLY A 332 0.01 -15.85 2.80
C GLY A 332 -1.04 -14.77 2.54
N LEU A 333 -1.75 -14.40 3.60
CA LEU A 333 -2.97 -13.58 3.56
C LEU A 333 -2.82 -12.24 2.84
N ALA A 334 -1.67 -11.59 2.96
CA ALA A 334 -1.43 -10.28 2.35
C ALA A 334 -1.55 -10.28 0.81
N LEU A 335 -1.29 -11.41 0.15
CA LEU A 335 -1.39 -11.52 -1.32
C LEU A 335 -2.82 -11.53 -1.89
N GLY A 336 -3.83 -11.59 -1.04
CA GLY A 336 -5.21 -11.65 -1.51
C GLY A 336 -5.62 -12.95 -2.18
N ILE A 337 -4.77 -13.98 -2.22
CA ILE A 337 -5.07 -15.31 -2.79
C ILE A 337 -6.26 -15.94 -2.07
N THR A 338 -7.12 -16.59 -2.84
CA THR A 338 -8.35 -17.21 -2.34
C THR A 338 -8.36 -18.73 -2.56
N PRO A 339 -9.01 -19.52 -1.70
CA PRO A 339 -9.22 -20.93 -1.92
C PRO A 339 -9.89 -21.23 -3.25
N GLY A 340 -9.49 -22.33 -3.88
CA GLY A 340 -9.90 -22.70 -5.23
C GLY A 340 -9.02 -22.12 -6.34
N SER A 341 -8.21 -21.09 -6.06
CA SER A 341 -7.20 -20.60 -7.00
C SER A 341 -6.20 -21.70 -7.35
N ILE A 342 -5.62 -21.66 -8.55
CA ILE A 342 -4.77 -22.73 -9.06
C ILE A 342 -3.38 -22.18 -9.35
N PHE A 343 -2.37 -22.85 -8.83
CA PHE A 343 -0.97 -22.67 -9.18
C PHE A 343 -0.46 -23.82 -10.04
N GLU A 344 0.53 -23.54 -10.88
CA GLU A 344 1.24 -24.52 -11.70
C GLU A 344 2.74 -24.35 -11.54
N SER A 345 3.45 -25.45 -11.30
CA SER A 345 4.92 -25.42 -11.25
C SER A 345 5.52 -25.44 -12.66
N GLU A 346 6.80 -25.13 -12.78
CA GLU A 346 7.55 -25.22 -14.05
C GLU A 346 7.52 -26.63 -14.65
N SER A 347 7.41 -27.65 -13.81
CA SER A 347 7.26 -29.05 -14.24
C SER A 347 5.84 -29.42 -14.72
N GLY A 348 4.89 -28.47 -14.65
CA GLY A 348 3.49 -28.67 -15.03
C GLY A 348 2.64 -29.36 -13.94
N ALA A 349 3.12 -29.44 -12.70
CA ALA A 349 2.30 -29.93 -11.60
C ALA A 349 1.26 -28.85 -11.21
N ARG A 350 0.00 -29.26 -11.05
CA ARG A 350 -1.10 -28.36 -10.70
C ARG A 350 -1.49 -28.51 -9.24
N MET A 351 -1.67 -27.37 -8.60
CA MET A 351 -1.96 -27.22 -7.19
C MET A 351 -3.19 -26.33 -7.00
N VAL A 352 -4.13 -26.77 -6.18
CA VAL A 352 -5.36 -26.01 -5.85
C VAL A 352 -5.24 -25.50 -4.42
N VAL A 353 -5.42 -24.19 -4.23
CA VAL A 353 -5.41 -23.56 -2.90
C VAL A 353 -6.53 -24.14 -2.05
N SER A 354 -6.18 -24.67 -0.89
CA SER A 354 -7.11 -25.23 0.09
C SER A 354 -7.40 -24.25 1.23
N SER A 355 -6.37 -23.53 1.70
CA SER A 355 -6.49 -22.49 2.73
C SER A 355 -5.30 -21.54 2.66
N VAL A 356 -5.46 -20.35 3.25
CA VAL A 356 -4.41 -19.33 3.31
C VAL A 356 -4.26 -18.89 4.77
N SER A 357 -3.04 -18.96 5.27
CA SER A 357 -2.64 -18.49 6.61
C SER A 357 -1.86 -17.19 6.54
N GLN A 358 -1.43 -16.65 7.68
CA GLN A 358 -0.66 -15.40 7.77
C GLN A 358 0.54 -15.34 6.80
N ARG A 359 1.29 -16.43 6.66
CA ARG A 359 2.57 -16.47 5.94
C ARG A 359 2.67 -17.55 4.87
N ALA A 360 1.63 -18.34 4.67
CA ALA A 360 1.67 -19.47 3.78
C ALA A 360 0.34 -19.71 3.05
N THR A 361 0.43 -20.18 1.83
CA THR A 361 -0.70 -20.66 1.03
C THR A 361 -0.65 -22.18 0.94
N ASN A 362 -1.61 -22.86 1.60
CA ASN A 362 -1.70 -24.32 1.56
C ASN A 362 -2.40 -24.77 0.28
N VAL A 363 -1.84 -25.75 -0.39
CA VAL A 363 -2.34 -26.26 -1.66
C VAL A 363 -2.45 -27.78 -1.66
N ASN A 364 -3.46 -28.29 -2.39
CA ASN A 364 -3.57 -29.69 -2.74
C ASN A 364 -2.92 -29.93 -4.11
N VAL A 365 -1.97 -30.85 -4.22
CA VAL A 365 -1.37 -31.25 -5.50
C VAL A 365 -2.34 -32.18 -6.21
N VAL A 366 -2.99 -31.68 -7.29
CA VAL A 366 -4.03 -32.42 -8.03
C VAL A 366 -3.49 -33.17 -9.25
N SER A 367 -2.31 -32.77 -9.75
CA SER A 367 -1.60 -33.50 -10.79
C SER A 367 -0.10 -33.19 -10.78
N GLY A 368 0.73 -34.15 -11.20
CA GLY A 368 2.18 -34.00 -11.18
C GLY A 368 2.80 -34.18 -9.79
N SER A 369 3.99 -33.63 -9.59
CA SER A 369 4.72 -33.61 -8.31
C SER A 369 5.50 -32.33 -8.18
N VAL A 370 5.65 -31.85 -6.96
CA VAL A 370 6.42 -30.66 -6.62
C VAL A 370 7.48 -30.99 -5.57
N SER A 371 8.53 -30.20 -5.55
CA SER A 371 9.62 -30.27 -4.58
C SER A 371 9.79 -28.92 -3.89
N GLU A 372 10.36 -28.93 -2.70
CA GLU A 372 10.77 -27.72 -2.00
C GLU A 372 11.77 -26.93 -2.87
N GLY A 373 11.55 -25.63 -3.02
CA GLY A 373 12.32 -24.73 -3.89
C GLY A 373 11.74 -24.55 -5.30
N ASP A 374 10.79 -25.43 -5.74
CA ASP A 374 10.11 -25.22 -7.03
C ASP A 374 9.35 -23.88 -7.00
N GLN A 375 9.26 -23.21 -8.18
CA GLN A 375 8.42 -22.03 -8.34
C GLN A 375 7.03 -22.42 -8.83
N ALA A 376 6.02 -21.90 -8.18
CA ALA A 376 4.61 -22.13 -8.49
C ALA A 376 3.97 -20.82 -8.97
N ARG A 377 3.46 -20.79 -10.21
CA ARG A 377 2.83 -19.62 -10.82
C ARG A 377 1.32 -19.69 -10.69
N LEU A 378 0.69 -18.55 -10.37
CA LEU A 378 -0.77 -18.46 -10.36
C LEU A 378 -1.29 -18.52 -11.78
N VAL A 379 -2.11 -19.55 -12.08
CA VAL A 379 -2.70 -19.77 -13.43
C VAL A 379 -4.22 -19.64 -13.45
N SER A 380 -4.86 -19.63 -12.28
CA SER A 380 -6.30 -19.37 -12.14
C SER A 380 -6.59 -18.76 -10.78
N TYR A 381 -7.39 -17.71 -10.77
CA TYR A 381 -7.79 -16.98 -9.56
C TYR A 381 -9.30 -17.07 -9.35
N VAL A 382 -9.71 -17.27 -8.11
CA VAL A 382 -11.12 -17.26 -7.72
C VAL A 382 -11.43 -15.91 -7.10
N TYR A 383 -12.25 -15.10 -7.76
CA TYR A 383 -12.71 -13.83 -7.25
C TYR A 383 -13.78 -14.01 -6.18
N ALA A 384 -13.54 -13.52 -4.98
CA ALA A 384 -14.50 -13.52 -3.87
C ALA A 384 -15.08 -12.11 -3.67
N ALA A 385 -16.24 -11.84 -4.26
CA ALA A 385 -16.98 -10.60 -3.99
C ALA A 385 -17.52 -10.60 -2.56
N SER A 386 -17.37 -9.48 -1.85
CA SER A 386 -17.96 -9.29 -0.53
C SER A 386 -18.82 -8.02 -0.49
N PRO A 387 -20.00 -8.05 0.18
CA PRO A 387 -20.82 -6.86 0.32
C PRO A 387 -20.11 -5.80 1.17
N LEU A 388 -20.50 -4.54 0.97
CA LEU A 388 -20.14 -3.46 1.89
C LEU A 388 -20.82 -3.73 3.25
N LEU A 389 -20.03 -3.92 4.29
CA LEU A 389 -20.52 -4.10 5.66
C LEU A 389 -20.61 -2.73 6.32
N VAL A 390 -21.80 -2.36 6.82
CA VAL A 390 -22.06 -1.06 7.45
C VAL A 390 -22.61 -1.29 8.86
N ASN A 391 -21.88 -0.86 9.88
CA ASN A 391 -22.30 -0.94 11.28
C ASN A 391 -23.26 0.20 11.60
N VAL A 392 -24.43 -0.16 12.11
CA VAL A 392 -25.48 0.77 12.54
C VAL A 392 -25.92 0.51 14.00
N ALA A 393 -25.10 -0.20 14.77
CA ALA A 393 -25.44 -0.56 16.17
C ALA A 393 -25.63 0.68 17.08
N ALA A 394 -24.97 1.78 16.77
CA ALA A 394 -25.11 3.05 17.49
C ALA A 394 -26.25 3.95 16.97
N VAL A 395 -27.04 3.47 16.00
CA VAL A 395 -28.18 4.18 15.41
C VAL A 395 -29.48 3.64 16.03
N GLU A 396 -30.41 4.52 16.36
CA GLU A 396 -31.70 4.10 16.93
C GLU A 396 -32.49 3.19 15.97
N THR A 397 -33.18 2.21 16.51
CA THR A 397 -33.89 1.19 15.72
C THR A 397 -34.82 1.80 14.66
N GLY A 398 -35.54 2.89 14.97
CA GLY A 398 -36.44 3.55 14.00
C GLY A 398 -35.67 4.10 12.78
N LEU A 399 -34.53 4.76 13.00
CA LEU A 399 -33.69 5.27 11.92
C LEU A 399 -33.02 4.13 11.14
N SER A 400 -32.58 3.07 11.82
CA SER A 400 -32.01 1.88 11.18
C SER A 400 -33.04 1.16 10.29
N ASP A 401 -34.31 1.09 10.72
CA ASP A 401 -35.41 0.53 9.92
C ASP A 401 -35.72 1.41 8.68
N ALA A 402 -35.74 2.74 8.88
CA ALA A 402 -35.90 3.69 7.77
C ALA A 402 -34.75 3.59 6.76
N LEU A 403 -33.50 3.49 7.23
CA LEU A 403 -32.33 3.28 6.38
C LEU A 403 -32.43 1.95 5.62
N THR A 404 -32.80 0.87 6.28
CA THR A 404 -33.00 -0.45 5.65
C THR A 404 -34.03 -0.36 4.53
N SER A 405 -35.13 0.37 4.75
CA SER A 405 -36.17 0.59 3.77
C SER A 405 -35.70 1.45 2.61
N ALA A 406 -34.87 2.46 2.86
CA ALA A 406 -34.31 3.35 1.84
C ALA A 406 -33.26 2.66 0.96
N ILE A 407 -32.42 1.81 1.53
CA ILE A 407 -31.45 0.98 0.78
C ILE A 407 -32.18 -0.01 -0.14
N GLY A 408 -33.32 -0.54 0.31
CA GLY A 408 -34.09 -1.52 -0.47
C GLY A 408 -33.46 -2.92 -0.49
N ALA A 409 -33.91 -3.76 -1.41
CA ALA A 409 -33.42 -5.13 -1.58
C ALA A 409 -32.14 -5.12 -2.43
N THR A 410 -30.99 -5.14 -1.77
CA THR A 410 -29.70 -5.27 -2.44
C THR A 410 -28.83 -6.30 -1.74
N ASN A 411 -27.97 -6.99 -2.51
CA ASN A 411 -26.93 -7.88 -1.98
C ASN A 411 -25.58 -7.16 -1.80
N SER A 412 -25.47 -5.92 -2.28
CA SER A 412 -24.21 -5.18 -2.27
C SER A 412 -23.90 -4.50 -0.93
N ILE A 413 -24.91 -4.34 -0.05
CA ILE A 413 -24.77 -3.77 1.30
C ILE A 413 -25.35 -4.73 2.32
N ARG A 414 -24.64 -4.88 3.44
CA ARG A 414 -25.12 -5.61 4.63
C ARG A 414 -25.01 -4.71 5.85
N LEU A 415 -26.15 -4.41 6.49
CA LEU A 415 -26.16 -3.70 7.75
C LEU A 415 -25.79 -4.64 8.91
N VAL A 416 -24.87 -4.20 9.77
CA VAL A 416 -24.37 -4.91 10.94
C VAL A 416 -24.88 -4.21 12.18
N GLN A 417 -25.49 -4.98 13.10
CA GLN A 417 -26.13 -4.49 14.34
C GLN A 417 -25.28 -4.77 15.59
N ARG A 418 -24.01 -5.13 15.44
CA ARG A 418 -23.12 -5.51 16.53
C ARG A 418 -21.83 -4.72 16.47
N ASP A 419 -21.45 -4.12 17.60
CA ASP A 419 -20.21 -3.32 17.71
C ASP A 419 -18.93 -4.16 17.59
N ASP A 420 -19.01 -5.46 17.89
CA ASP A 420 -17.89 -6.41 17.86
C ASP A 420 -17.67 -7.08 16.50
N SER A 421 -18.44 -6.70 15.49
CA SER A 421 -18.34 -7.29 14.15
C SER A 421 -17.68 -6.32 13.17
N PHE A 422 -16.69 -6.79 12.44
CA PHE A 422 -16.02 -5.97 11.43
C PHE A 422 -17.02 -5.32 10.47
N SER A 423 -16.76 -4.06 10.16
CA SER A 423 -17.53 -3.28 9.20
C SER A 423 -16.60 -2.32 8.46
N HIS A 424 -16.81 -2.21 7.15
CA HIS A 424 -16.07 -1.27 6.31
C HIS A 424 -16.41 0.18 6.67
N LEU A 425 -17.68 0.41 7.02
CA LEU A 425 -18.19 1.71 7.45
C LEU A 425 -18.95 1.57 8.77
N ILE A 426 -18.89 2.62 9.57
CA ILE A 426 -19.58 2.73 10.87
C ILE A 426 -20.41 4.00 10.85
N VAL A 427 -21.72 3.90 11.07
CA VAL A 427 -22.60 5.06 11.23
C VAL A 427 -22.69 5.37 12.72
N ARG A 428 -22.23 6.53 13.13
CA ARG A 428 -22.28 7.02 14.51
C ARG A 428 -23.11 8.29 14.62
N ARG A 429 -23.83 8.40 15.72
CA ARG A 429 -24.58 9.61 16.07
C ARG A 429 -23.72 10.56 16.90
N ARG A 430 -23.74 11.84 16.53
CA ARG A 430 -23.14 12.94 17.30
C ARG A 430 -24.15 14.08 17.45
N GLY A 431 -24.86 14.12 18.58
CA GLY A 431 -25.95 15.07 18.77
C GLY A 431 -27.13 14.77 17.84
N ASP A 432 -27.53 15.72 17.02
CA ASP A 432 -28.63 15.61 16.06
C ASP A 432 -28.16 15.21 14.63
N GLU A 433 -26.88 14.82 14.49
CA GLU A 433 -26.27 14.44 13.22
C GLU A 433 -25.73 13.00 13.27
N LEU A 434 -25.62 12.40 12.11
CA LEU A 434 -24.93 11.15 11.85
C LEU A 434 -23.64 11.42 11.08
N ARG A 435 -22.64 10.60 11.36
CA ARG A 435 -21.37 10.55 10.64
C ARG A 435 -21.17 9.15 10.09
N VAL A 436 -20.59 9.05 8.92
CA VAL A 436 -20.12 7.79 8.32
C VAL A 436 -18.59 7.76 8.46
N ILE A 437 -18.09 6.77 9.19
CA ILE A 437 -16.68 6.62 9.53
C ILE A 437 -16.16 5.35 8.87
N GLY A 438 -14.99 5.39 8.26
CA GLY A 438 -14.31 4.22 7.71
C GLY A 438 -13.79 3.28 8.81
N SER A 439 -13.48 2.05 8.46
CA SER A 439 -12.82 1.10 9.36
C SER A 439 -11.47 1.61 9.88
N ASP A 440 -10.82 2.50 9.13
CA ASP A 440 -9.59 3.21 9.49
C ASP A 440 -9.78 4.32 10.53
N GLY A 441 -11.03 4.63 10.90
CA GLY A 441 -11.37 5.64 11.89
C GLY A 441 -11.57 7.06 11.33
N PHE A 442 -11.34 7.28 10.04
CA PHE A 442 -11.55 8.59 9.43
C PHE A 442 -12.99 8.81 8.98
N ALA A 443 -13.50 10.02 9.18
CA ALA A 443 -14.83 10.39 8.71
C ALA A 443 -14.85 10.45 7.17
N ARG A 444 -15.83 9.78 6.58
CA ARG A 444 -16.11 9.82 5.13
C ARG A 444 -17.17 10.86 4.81
N HIS A 445 -18.21 10.90 5.63
CA HIS A 445 -19.32 11.83 5.49
C HIS A 445 -19.77 12.33 6.86
N GLU A 446 -20.06 13.61 6.96
CA GLU A 446 -20.52 14.29 8.18
C GLU A 446 -21.75 15.16 7.91
N GLY A 447 -22.39 15.67 8.96
CA GLY A 447 -23.50 16.61 8.86
C GLY A 447 -24.82 16.00 8.35
N ILE A 448 -24.99 14.68 8.41
CA ILE A 448 -26.22 14.02 7.99
C ILE A 448 -27.23 14.11 9.15
N ALA A 449 -28.37 14.76 8.92
CA ALA A 449 -29.36 14.91 9.98
C ALA A 449 -29.89 13.54 10.47
N ALA A 450 -29.98 13.35 11.79
CA ALA A 450 -30.51 12.12 12.40
C ALA A 450 -32.04 12.09 12.36
N THR A 451 -32.64 12.09 11.16
CA THR A 451 -34.09 12.08 10.90
C THR A 451 -34.47 11.04 9.85
N ASP A 452 -35.71 10.53 9.91
CA ASP A 452 -36.19 9.56 8.91
C ASP A 452 -36.06 10.08 7.45
N ALA A 453 -36.27 11.38 7.23
CA ALA A 453 -36.15 11.98 5.91
C ALA A 453 -34.71 11.90 5.35
N ALA A 454 -33.69 12.09 6.20
CA ALA A 454 -32.30 12.03 5.81
C ALA A 454 -31.78 10.61 5.58
N MET A 455 -32.52 9.56 5.94
CA MET A 455 -32.11 8.18 5.69
C MET A 455 -32.07 7.83 4.21
N THR A 456 -32.79 8.56 3.35
CA THR A 456 -32.69 8.41 1.91
C THR A 456 -31.33 8.95 1.38
N ASP A 457 -30.88 10.08 1.92
CA ASP A 457 -29.57 10.65 1.55
C ASP A 457 -28.45 9.73 2.05
N LEU A 458 -28.53 9.26 3.29
CA LEU A 458 -27.57 8.27 3.83
C LEU A 458 -27.56 6.98 3.01
N ALA A 459 -28.72 6.45 2.61
CA ALA A 459 -28.79 5.28 1.74
C ALA A 459 -28.08 5.52 0.39
N THR A 460 -28.27 6.69 -0.20
CA THR A 460 -27.59 7.09 -1.44
C THR A 460 -26.07 7.10 -1.25
N ILE A 461 -25.57 7.68 -0.16
CA ILE A 461 -24.14 7.67 0.20
C ILE A 461 -23.64 6.23 0.31
N LEU A 462 -24.32 5.37 1.06
CA LEU A 462 -23.89 3.97 1.26
C LEU A 462 -23.93 3.14 -0.04
N LEU A 463 -24.89 3.41 -0.93
CA LEU A 463 -24.93 2.77 -2.25
C LEU A 463 -23.75 3.20 -3.12
N LYS A 464 -23.35 4.47 -3.06
CA LYS A 464 -22.16 4.98 -3.75
C LYS A 464 -20.88 4.36 -3.20
N GLU A 465 -20.71 4.30 -1.88
CA GLU A 465 -19.58 3.62 -1.24
C GLU A 465 -19.52 2.13 -1.61
N SER A 466 -20.67 1.47 -1.73
CA SER A 466 -20.75 0.08 -2.19
C SER A 466 -20.31 -0.07 -3.65
N ALA A 467 -20.67 0.88 -4.51
CA ALA A 467 -20.22 0.91 -5.91
C ALA A 467 -18.69 1.05 -6.00
N ALA A 468 -18.14 2.00 -5.25
CA ALA A 468 -16.71 2.26 -5.19
C ALA A 468 -15.95 1.00 -4.74
N LYS A 469 -16.41 0.35 -3.65
CA LYS A 469 -15.82 -0.91 -3.18
C LYS A 469 -15.90 -2.01 -4.25
N THR A 470 -17.04 -2.20 -4.87
CA THR A 470 -17.26 -3.27 -5.85
C THR A 470 -16.29 -3.14 -7.04
N LEU A 471 -16.11 -1.93 -7.57
CA LEU A 471 -15.17 -1.68 -8.66
C LEU A 471 -13.70 -1.70 -8.18
N GLY A 472 -13.44 -1.20 -6.98
CA GLY A 472 -12.12 -1.22 -6.37
C GLY A 472 -11.59 -2.64 -6.12
N ASP A 473 -12.46 -3.56 -5.70
CA ASP A 473 -12.09 -4.96 -5.44
C ASP A 473 -11.76 -5.77 -6.71
N MET A 474 -12.12 -5.27 -7.91
CA MET A 474 -11.86 -5.95 -9.17
C MET A 474 -10.38 -5.83 -9.56
N GLU A 475 -9.59 -6.84 -9.21
CA GLU A 475 -8.17 -6.94 -9.56
C GLU A 475 -7.86 -8.22 -10.33
N ASN A 476 -6.86 -8.13 -11.21
CA ASN A 476 -6.23 -9.30 -11.80
C ASN A 476 -4.85 -9.53 -11.15
N PRO A 477 -4.75 -10.38 -10.11
CA PRO A 477 -3.49 -10.59 -9.39
C PRO A 477 -2.41 -11.28 -10.23
N ALA A 478 -2.76 -11.79 -11.40
CA ALA A 478 -1.85 -12.45 -12.33
C ALA A 478 -1.79 -11.74 -13.68
N GLN A 479 -1.93 -10.43 -13.71
CA GLN A 479 -1.72 -9.62 -14.91
C GLN A 479 -0.23 -9.65 -15.29
N THR A 480 0.07 -10.17 -16.49
CA THR A 480 1.45 -10.38 -16.97
C THR A 480 1.90 -9.38 -18.02
N PHE A 481 1.15 -8.30 -18.25
CA PHE A 481 1.44 -7.28 -19.24
C PHE A 481 1.29 -5.89 -18.63
N GLY A 482 2.05 -4.93 -19.14
CA GLY A 482 1.94 -3.52 -18.79
C GLY A 482 0.59 -2.97 -19.22
N PHE A 483 -0.13 -2.39 -18.29
CA PHE A 483 -1.33 -1.61 -18.54
C PHE A 483 -1.40 -0.53 -17.48
N ASP A 484 -1.36 0.71 -17.92
CA ASP A 484 -1.23 1.84 -17.04
C ASP A 484 -2.16 2.98 -17.42
N VAL A 485 -2.60 3.75 -16.41
CA VAL A 485 -3.33 5.00 -16.53
C VAL A 485 -2.68 6.04 -15.62
N GLN A 486 -2.26 7.15 -16.17
CA GLN A 486 -1.56 8.22 -15.46
C GLN A 486 -2.26 9.56 -15.66
N LEU A 487 -2.18 10.44 -14.68
CA LEU A 487 -2.60 11.83 -14.83
C LEU A 487 -1.60 12.62 -15.68
N LEU A 488 -2.10 13.50 -16.54
CA LEU A 488 -1.22 14.32 -17.36
C LEU A 488 -0.52 15.39 -16.51
N GLY A 489 0.83 15.39 -16.54
CA GLY A 489 1.67 16.41 -15.92
C GLY A 489 2.03 16.15 -14.45
N ASP A 490 1.99 14.89 -14.02
CA ASP A 490 2.39 14.40 -12.68
C ASP A 490 1.67 15.12 -11.51
N LYS A 491 0.53 15.72 -11.81
CA LYS A 491 -0.31 16.45 -10.86
C LYS A 491 -1.46 15.58 -10.41
N THR A 492 -1.53 15.27 -9.11
CA THR A 492 -2.58 14.45 -8.50
C THR A 492 -3.69 15.26 -7.83
N SER A 493 -3.50 16.57 -7.63
CA SER A 493 -4.46 17.47 -6.98
C SER A 493 -4.92 18.58 -7.91
N PHE A 494 -6.23 18.84 -7.98
CA PHE A 494 -6.86 19.78 -8.92
C PHE A 494 -7.82 20.72 -8.20
N GLY A 495 -7.67 22.03 -8.45
CA GLY A 495 -8.63 23.03 -8.01
C GLY A 495 -9.94 22.96 -8.80
N LEU A 496 -11.05 23.44 -8.23
CA LEU A 496 -12.35 23.47 -8.90
C LEU A 496 -12.27 24.18 -10.27
N GLY A 497 -12.78 23.50 -11.31
CA GLY A 497 -12.78 23.97 -12.69
C GLY A 497 -11.48 23.69 -13.45
N GLU A 498 -10.45 23.14 -12.82
CA GLU A 498 -9.26 22.68 -13.52
C GLU A 498 -9.55 21.46 -14.39
N GLU A 499 -8.85 21.36 -15.49
CA GLU A 499 -8.98 20.27 -16.46
C GLU A 499 -8.16 19.06 -15.99
N ILE A 500 -8.78 17.88 -16.04
CA ILE A 500 -8.15 16.59 -15.71
C ILE A 500 -8.01 15.80 -17.00
N ARG A 501 -6.79 15.34 -17.30
CA ARG A 501 -6.49 14.48 -18.46
C ARG A 501 -5.68 13.27 -18.04
N PHE A 502 -5.84 12.20 -18.77
CA PHE A 502 -5.18 10.92 -18.50
C PHE A 502 -4.38 10.47 -19.71
N PHE A 503 -3.27 9.80 -19.46
CA PHE A 503 -2.63 8.92 -20.43
C PHE A 503 -2.96 7.48 -20.11
N ILE A 504 -3.24 6.69 -21.13
CA ILE A 504 -3.51 5.27 -21.01
C ILE A 504 -2.59 4.55 -21.99
N GLU A 505 -1.88 3.55 -21.52
CA GLU A 505 -0.96 2.74 -22.31
C GLU A 505 -1.12 1.27 -21.98
N SER A 506 -0.91 0.39 -22.96
CA SER A 506 -0.95 -1.05 -22.76
C SER A 506 0.07 -1.75 -23.66
N ASP A 507 0.72 -2.78 -23.14
CA ASP A 507 1.65 -3.65 -23.91
C ASP A 507 0.92 -4.60 -24.86
N ARG A 508 -0.41 -4.61 -24.85
CA ARG A 508 -1.21 -5.50 -25.70
C ARG A 508 -2.42 -4.79 -26.28
N ASP A 509 -2.92 -5.34 -27.38
CA ASP A 509 -4.19 -4.94 -27.95
C ASP A 509 -5.36 -5.36 -27.05
N GLY A 510 -6.37 -4.50 -26.92
CA GLY A 510 -7.59 -4.83 -26.20
C GLY A 510 -8.65 -3.74 -26.25
N TYR A 511 -9.82 -4.07 -25.73
CA TYR A 511 -10.92 -3.13 -25.58
C TYR A 511 -10.79 -2.42 -24.23
N LEU A 512 -10.78 -1.10 -24.27
CA LEU A 512 -10.61 -0.23 -23.11
C LEU A 512 -11.97 0.10 -22.49
N THR A 513 -12.07 -0.08 -21.18
CA THR A 513 -13.16 0.46 -20.37
C THR A 513 -12.55 1.39 -19.33
N LEU A 514 -13.02 2.63 -19.28
CA LEU A 514 -12.56 3.65 -18.34
C LEU A 514 -13.75 4.09 -17.49
N VAL A 515 -13.61 3.97 -16.19
CA VAL A 515 -14.69 4.26 -15.23
C VAL A 515 -14.17 5.26 -14.20
N ASP A 516 -14.82 6.39 -14.08
CA ASP A 516 -14.56 7.36 -13.03
C ASP A 516 -15.43 7.09 -11.80
N LEU A 517 -14.80 7.10 -10.64
CA LEU A 517 -15.43 7.09 -9.32
C LEU A 517 -15.27 8.49 -8.74
N GLY A 518 -16.24 9.34 -9.00
CA GLY A 518 -16.22 10.74 -8.59
C GLY A 518 -16.16 10.92 -7.07
N THR A 519 -15.72 12.09 -6.65
CA THR A 519 -15.61 12.50 -5.24
C THR A 519 -16.94 12.41 -4.49
N ASP A 520 -18.06 12.57 -5.20
CA ASP A 520 -19.43 12.37 -4.68
C ASP A 520 -19.84 10.87 -4.66
N GLY A 521 -18.98 9.96 -5.09
CA GLY A 521 -19.22 8.52 -5.25
C GLY A 521 -20.08 8.17 -6.48
N THR A 522 -20.29 9.10 -7.42
CA THR A 522 -20.92 8.81 -8.70
C THR A 522 -20.00 7.91 -9.54
N VAL A 523 -20.59 6.93 -10.19
CA VAL A 523 -19.90 6.07 -11.16
C VAL A 523 -20.21 6.59 -12.56
N ALA A 524 -19.18 7.03 -13.27
CA ALA A 524 -19.30 7.48 -14.66
C ALA A 524 -18.48 6.56 -15.58
N MET A 525 -19.10 5.99 -16.60
CA MET A 525 -18.37 5.28 -17.64
C MET A 525 -17.91 6.29 -18.70
N LEU A 526 -16.60 6.55 -18.69
CA LEU A 526 -15.97 7.48 -19.62
C LEU A 526 -15.72 6.82 -20.98
N LEU A 527 -15.33 5.56 -20.98
CA LEU A 527 -15.14 4.71 -22.17
C LEU A 527 -15.63 3.28 -21.88
N PRO A 528 -16.27 2.60 -22.84
CA PRO A 528 -16.80 3.15 -24.07
C PRO A 528 -17.88 4.21 -23.82
N ASN A 529 -18.14 5.09 -24.78
CA ASN A 529 -19.16 6.12 -24.72
C ASN A 529 -19.95 6.20 -26.04
N ALA A 530 -20.87 7.16 -26.19
CA ALA A 530 -21.73 7.27 -27.36
C ALA A 530 -20.94 7.57 -28.65
N ASP A 531 -19.84 8.31 -28.56
CA ASP A 531 -18.97 8.69 -29.67
C ASP A 531 -17.98 7.57 -30.02
N ASP A 532 -17.56 6.76 -29.03
CA ASP A 532 -16.65 5.65 -29.19
C ASP A 532 -17.16 4.38 -28.46
N PRO A 533 -18.13 3.68 -29.08
CA PRO A 533 -18.85 2.58 -28.42
C PRO A 533 -18.03 1.29 -28.28
N SER A 534 -16.83 1.23 -28.86
CA SER A 534 -15.97 0.05 -28.78
C SER A 534 -14.48 0.44 -28.84
N MET A 535 -14.07 1.34 -27.91
CA MET A 535 -12.71 1.82 -27.86
C MET A 535 -11.71 0.67 -27.77
N MET A 536 -10.83 0.61 -28.78
CA MET A 536 -9.76 -0.37 -28.84
C MET A 536 -8.41 0.34 -28.79
N ILE A 537 -7.58 -0.05 -27.81
CA ILE A 537 -6.18 0.39 -27.72
C ILE A 537 -5.26 -0.68 -28.32
N ARG A 538 -4.18 -0.26 -28.98
CA ARG A 538 -3.17 -1.16 -29.55
C ARG A 538 -1.95 -1.21 -28.64
N ALA A 539 -1.23 -2.32 -28.69
CA ALA A 539 0.03 -2.51 -27.97
C ALA A 539 1.01 -1.36 -28.27
N GLY A 540 1.53 -0.74 -27.22
CA GLY A 540 2.44 0.41 -27.28
C GLY A 540 1.78 1.71 -27.75
N GLN A 541 0.45 1.75 -27.90
CA GLN A 541 -0.26 2.98 -28.16
C GLN A 541 -0.46 3.76 -26.86
N ARG A 542 -0.01 5.00 -26.82
CA ARG A 542 -0.31 5.97 -25.78
C ARG A 542 -1.53 6.77 -26.18
N LEU A 543 -2.61 6.64 -25.43
CA LEU A 543 -3.88 7.33 -25.64
C LEU A 543 -4.00 8.46 -24.62
N GLU A 544 -4.24 9.69 -25.11
CA GLU A 544 -4.62 10.81 -24.25
C GLU A 544 -6.15 10.91 -24.19
N TYR A 545 -6.71 10.98 -22.96
CA TYR A 545 -8.14 11.09 -22.74
C TYR A 545 -8.44 12.12 -21.63
N PRO A 546 -9.47 12.98 -21.77
CA PRO A 546 -10.22 13.18 -23.00
C PRO A 546 -9.36 13.81 -24.11
N GLY A 547 -9.73 13.56 -25.37
CA GLY A 547 -9.13 14.25 -26.51
C GLY A 547 -9.55 15.73 -26.59
N ASP A 548 -9.05 16.46 -27.59
CA ASP A 548 -9.20 17.92 -27.70
C ASP A 548 -10.66 18.42 -27.79
N ASP A 549 -11.60 17.56 -28.15
CA ASP A 549 -13.02 17.91 -28.32
C ASP A 549 -13.86 17.76 -27.03
N LEU A 550 -13.30 17.19 -25.97
CA LEU A 550 -13.96 16.92 -24.69
C LEU A 550 -13.14 17.49 -23.53
N VAL A 551 -13.83 17.98 -22.50
CA VAL A 551 -13.19 18.51 -21.29
C VAL A 551 -13.73 17.78 -20.07
N PHE A 552 -12.84 17.17 -19.30
CA PHE A 552 -13.14 16.62 -17.98
C PHE A 552 -12.59 17.58 -16.93
N GLN A 553 -13.46 18.15 -16.09
CA GLN A 553 -13.10 19.19 -15.12
C GLN A 553 -13.41 18.76 -13.70
N ALA A 554 -12.53 19.15 -12.78
CA ALA A 554 -12.74 19.03 -11.34
C ALA A 554 -14.00 19.78 -10.90
N GLN A 555 -14.94 19.10 -10.25
CA GLN A 555 -16.22 19.64 -9.78
C GLN A 555 -16.43 19.31 -8.30
N GLU A 556 -17.27 20.12 -7.62
CA GLU A 556 -17.70 19.81 -6.26
C GLU A 556 -18.42 18.44 -6.16
N PRO A 557 -18.29 17.75 -5.03
CA PRO A 557 -17.58 18.15 -3.80
C PRO A 557 -16.06 17.92 -3.89
N ALA A 558 -15.29 18.71 -3.13
CA ALA A 558 -13.86 18.44 -2.90
C ALA A 558 -13.66 17.05 -2.25
N GLY A 559 -12.53 16.42 -2.52
CA GLY A 559 -12.18 15.09 -2.00
C GLY A 559 -11.50 14.20 -3.01
N GLY A 560 -11.23 12.96 -2.62
CA GLY A 560 -10.57 11.96 -3.45
C GLY A 560 -11.50 11.31 -4.46
N GLY A 561 -11.10 11.27 -5.73
CA GLY A 561 -11.69 10.49 -6.81
C GLY A 561 -10.73 9.44 -7.34
N MET A 562 -11.21 8.53 -8.17
CA MET A 562 -10.39 7.47 -8.77
C MET A 562 -10.90 7.11 -10.16
N VAL A 563 -9.99 7.02 -11.11
CA VAL A 563 -10.28 6.41 -12.41
C VAL A 563 -9.81 4.97 -12.42
N ARG A 564 -10.71 4.05 -12.75
CA ARG A 564 -10.42 2.63 -12.99
C ARG A 564 -10.39 2.37 -14.48
N ALA A 565 -9.31 1.78 -14.97
CA ALA A 565 -9.18 1.32 -16.33
C ALA A 565 -9.17 -0.21 -16.38
N PHE A 566 -9.88 -0.76 -17.35
CA PHE A 566 -9.91 -2.19 -17.65
C PHE A 566 -9.61 -2.39 -19.12
N ILE A 567 -8.77 -3.36 -19.42
CA ILE A 567 -8.51 -3.81 -20.78
C ILE A 567 -8.97 -5.26 -20.93
N THR A 568 -9.76 -5.56 -21.94
CA THR A 568 -10.35 -6.88 -22.16
C THR A 568 -10.11 -7.40 -23.58
N SER A 569 -10.07 -8.71 -23.77
CA SER A 569 -9.91 -9.33 -25.09
C SER A 569 -11.15 -9.20 -26.00
N GLU A 570 -12.31 -8.94 -25.40
CA GLU A 570 -13.60 -8.75 -26.07
C GLU A 570 -14.27 -7.50 -25.47
N PRO A 571 -15.11 -6.76 -26.22
CA PRO A 571 -15.80 -5.60 -25.69
C PRO A 571 -16.76 -6.03 -24.58
N LEU A 572 -16.93 -5.17 -23.56
CA LEU A 572 -17.93 -5.40 -22.54
C LEU A 572 -19.35 -5.23 -23.13
N ASP A 573 -20.22 -6.21 -22.84
CA ASP A 573 -21.64 -6.12 -23.17
C ASP A 573 -22.37 -5.30 -22.09
N ILE A 574 -22.31 -3.98 -22.25
CA ILE A 574 -22.92 -3.00 -21.34
C ILE A 574 -23.81 -2.07 -22.18
N GLU A 575 -25.03 -1.82 -21.71
CA GLU A 575 -25.92 -0.87 -22.36
C GLU A 575 -25.32 0.55 -22.28
N MET A 576 -25.16 1.19 -23.43
CA MET A 576 -24.60 2.54 -23.53
C MET A 576 -25.58 3.60 -23.07
N ALA A 577 -25.08 4.80 -22.82
CA ALA A 577 -25.93 5.98 -22.59
C ALA A 577 -26.94 6.19 -23.74
N SER A 578 -28.06 6.86 -23.46
CA SER A 578 -29.01 7.23 -24.50
C SER A 578 -28.31 8.14 -25.51
N ALA A 579 -28.81 8.19 -26.77
CA ALA A 579 -28.21 8.97 -27.84
C ALA A 579 -28.11 10.50 -27.58
N SER A 580 -28.62 10.97 -26.44
CA SER A 580 -28.52 12.37 -25.97
C SER A 580 -27.37 12.62 -25.00
N ASP A 581 -26.80 11.57 -24.41
CA ASP A 581 -25.80 11.68 -23.35
C ASP A 581 -24.49 11.00 -23.80
N VAL A 582 -23.40 11.74 -23.75
CA VAL A 582 -22.08 11.20 -24.14
C VAL A 582 -21.64 10.10 -23.15
N TYR A 583 -21.87 10.30 -21.85
CA TYR A 583 -21.47 9.40 -20.78
C TYR A 583 -22.67 8.74 -20.12
N ARG A 584 -22.49 7.51 -19.65
CA ARG A 584 -23.44 6.85 -18.77
C ARG A 584 -23.03 7.03 -17.33
N PHE A 585 -23.96 7.56 -16.54
CA PHE A 585 -23.81 7.73 -15.09
C PHE A 585 -24.70 6.75 -14.35
N GLY A 586 -24.26 6.33 -13.17
CA GLY A 586 -25.05 5.45 -12.32
C GLY A 586 -24.49 5.35 -10.90
N GLY A 587 -25.05 4.44 -10.15
CA GLY A 587 -24.65 4.12 -8.78
C GLY A 587 -24.23 2.65 -8.64
N ALA A 588 -24.56 2.06 -7.50
CA ALA A 588 -24.17 0.69 -7.15
C ALA A 588 -24.67 -0.37 -8.16
N GLU A 589 -25.86 -0.20 -8.72
CA GLU A 589 -26.40 -1.13 -9.74
C GLU A 589 -25.57 -1.09 -11.02
N PHE A 590 -25.13 0.09 -11.42
CA PHE A 590 -24.28 0.26 -12.60
C PHE A 590 -22.87 -0.30 -12.37
N ALA A 591 -22.27 -0.06 -11.18
CA ALA A 591 -21.02 -0.70 -10.80
C ALA A 591 -21.13 -2.22 -10.82
N ALA A 592 -22.24 -2.78 -10.35
CA ALA A 592 -22.48 -4.21 -10.38
C ALA A 592 -22.63 -4.74 -11.84
N GLU A 593 -23.31 -4.01 -12.72
CA GLU A 593 -23.42 -4.34 -14.15
C GLU A 593 -22.05 -4.41 -14.83
N ILE A 594 -21.19 -3.39 -14.61
CA ILE A 594 -19.80 -3.36 -15.11
C ILE A 594 -19.05 -4.56 -14.59
N THR A 595 -19.13 -4.83 -13.29
CA THR A 595 -18.44 -5.95 -12.64
C THR A 595 -18.87 -7.29 -13.21
N GLU A 596 -20.18 -7.53 -13.43
CA GLU A 596 -20.68 -8.76 -14.00
C GLU A 596 -20.28 -8.90 -15.49
N ALA A 597 -20.25 -7.80 -16.25
CA ALA A 597 -19.74 -7.83 -17.62
C ALA A 597 -18.24 -8.19 -17.67
N LEU A 598 -17.42 -7.59 -16.77
CA LEU A 598 -16.01 -7.92 -16.64
C LEU A 598 -15.82 -9.41 -16.26
N LYS A 599 -16.59 -9.94 -15.31
CA LYS A 599 -16.53 -11.34 -14.91
C LYS A 599 -16.83 -12.28 -16.09
N ARG A 600 -17.82 -11.96 -16.94
CA ARG A 600 -18.12 -12.77 -18.13
C ARG A 600 -16.95 -12.82 -19.11
N VAL A 601 -16.35 -11.66 -19.45
CA VAL A 601 -15.19 -11.58 -20.35
C VAL A 601 -13.94 -12.23 -19.74
N ALA A 602 -13.71 -12.04 -18.45
CA ALA A 602 -12.60 -12.64 -17.72
C ALA A 602 -12.76 -14.17 -17.53
N GLY A 603 -13.95 -14.74 -17.81
CA GLY A 603 -14.23 -16.15 -17.60
C GLY A 603 -14.34 -16.54 -16.12
N LEU A 604 -14.63 -15.58 -15.25
CA LEU A 604 -14.79 -15.78 -13.80
C LEU A 604 -16.09 -16.53 -13.44
N GLU A 605 -17.03 -16.62 -14.38
CA GLU A 605 -18.22 -17.45 -14.24
C GLU A 605 -17.89 -18.88 -14.63
N GLY A 606 -17.68 -19.78 -13.66
CA GLY A 606 -17.53 -21.22 -13.90
C GLY A 606 -16.15 -21.85 -13.64
N GLY A 607 -15.25 -21.16 -12.96
CA GLY A 607 -14.09 -21.79 -12.29
C GLY A 607 -12.81 -21.97 -13.10
N ALA A 608 -12.70 -21.41 -14.30
CA ALA A 608 -11.44 -21.41 -15.06
C ALA A 608 -11.18 -20.00 -15.62
N VAL A 609 -10.48 -19.18 -14.86
CA VAL A 609 -10.11 -17.82 -15.25
C VAL A 609 -9.08 -17.85 -16.37
N ARG A 610 -9.34 -17.12 -17.45
CA ARG A 610 -8.32 -16.79 -18.44
C ARG A 610 -7.57 -15.55 -17.95
N LEU A 611 -6.55 -15.72 -17.11
CA LEU A 611 -5.80 -14.64 -16.49
C LEU A 611 -5.26 -13.60 -17.50
N ASN A 612 -4.98 -14.04 -18.72
CA ASN A 612 -4.51 -13.17 -19.80
C ASN A 612 -5.62 -12.57 -20.67
N SER A 613 -6.91 -12.73 -20.32
CA SER A 613 -8.02 -12.16 -21.09
C SER A 613 -8.35 -10.73 -20.72
N TRP A 614 -7.85 -10.24 -19.60
CA TRP A 614 -8.11 -8.91 -19.09
C TRP A 614 -6.97 -8.37 -18.23
N GLY A 615 -6.94 -7.07 -18.05
CA GLY A 615 -6.07 -6.36 -17.12
C GLY A 615 -6.79 -5.18 -16.51
N THR A 616 -6.24 -4.64 -15.45
CA THR A 616 -6.76 -3.47 -14.75
C THR A 616 -5.66 -2.62 -14.18
N THR A 617 -5.93 -1.32 -14.11
CA THR A 617 -5.09 -0.33 -13.45
C THR A 617 -5.98 0.77 -12.87
N SER A 618 -5.44 1.65 -12.07
CA SER A 618 -6.17 2.80 -11.52
C SER A 618 -5.24 4.00 -11.39
N VAL A 619 -5.84 5.18 -11.34
CA VAL A 619 -5.17 6.39 -10.88
C VAL A 619 -6.10 7.13 -9.93
N VAL A 620 -5.55 7.64 -8.84
CA VAL A 620 -6.28 8.45 -7.86
C VAL A 620 -5.99 9.92 -8.09
N TYR A 621 -6.98 10.78 -7.84
CA TYR A 621 -6.85 12.22 -7.89
C TYR A 621 -7.58 12.88 -6.73
N GLU A 622 -7.19 14.08 -6.38
CA GLU A 622 -7.85 14.89 -5.37
C GLU A 622 -8.41 16.18 -5.95
N ILE A 623 -9.62 16.53 -5.55
CA ILE A 623 -10.23 17.83 -5.87
C ILE A 623 -10.16 18.70 -4.63
N THR A 624 -9.53 19.86 -4.78
CA THR A 624 -9.35 20.85 -3.71
C THR A 624 -10.22 22.10 -3.97
N ASN A 625 -10.61 22.79 -2.86
CA ASN A 625 -11.44 24.00 -2.92
C ASN A 625 -10.66 25.22 -3.43
#